data_814a77ea8ce2bda2d22b4444b30bbd9f
#
_entry.id   814a77ea8ce2bda2d22b4444b30bbd9f
#
_cell.length_a   1.000
_cell.length_b   1.000
_cell.length_c   1.000
_cell.angle_alpha   90.00
_cell.angle_beta   90.00
_cell.angle_gamma   90.00
#
_symmetry.space_group_name_H-M   'P 1'
#
loop_
_entity.id
_entity.type
_entity.pdbx_description
1 polymer ?
#
loop_
_entity_poly.entity_id
_entity_poly.type
_entity_poly.pdbx_seq_one_letter_code
_entity_poly.pdbx_strand_id
1 'polypeptide(L)'
;MRFIILGIFAATVLFSCAQAEEAWPRFRGDNSSGIATGKAPPIEFGPGKSELWRVPLASGHSSPCVVGDSIFLTTYESEQKKLAVVCVDRHRGEIRWQRVVPATQIERGHPSFNPASSTPACDGERVVAYFGSFGLICFDLSGRKLWEKKMPLAKSFAGNATSPAIIGDRVILYRGNYVDHYLLAVDKKTGKELWKVPQKETFTGEMACTSCPIVVGNRLIVHTARSVQAFDIATGERLWVVKCATTATSTPILAGDEVIVAAWNKMGEPALRPPFPTFEKLIEEHDKNGDSRIGHDEFPVLWIFHRPDGIEAPMNGGTVSFGHADRNKDGGISAEEWPRTIEELERFRAGYDSHGMLAIPVDSEGMVAADKVRTLETMSIPEVPSPLYDGKYLYFVKNGGILTCLELETGERVYRTRTGGRGTHYASPLIAGGNIYSSAGDGLISVLQLGEDPEILAKNDMKDGVYATPAIVDGTIYVRTHSALHAFREP
;
A
#
# COMPACT_ATOMS: atom_id res chain seq x y z
N MET A 1 -48.73 48.85 -48.38
CA MET A 1 -47.86 47.63 -48.10
C MET A 1 -46.89 48.01 -46.98
N ARG A 2 -47.15 47.53 -45.77
CA ARG A 2 -46.23 47.70 -44.60
C ARG A 2 -45.54 46.41 -44.40
N PHE A 3 -44.19 46.43 -44.52
CA PHE A 3 -43.30 45.30 -44.20
C PHE A 3 -42.98 45.34 -42.70
N ILE A 4 -43.36 44.27 -41.99
CA ILE A 4 -42.94 44.04 -40.60
C ILE A 4 -41.66 43.20 -40.66
N ILE A 5 -40.55 43.73 -40.16
CA ILE A 5 -39.29 43.04 -40.00
C ILE A 5 -39.32 42.40 -38.61
N LEU A 6 -39.40 41.06 -38.53
CA LEU A 6 -39.24 40.29 -37.32
C LEU A 6 -37.75 40.08 -37.05
N GLY A 7 -37.20 40.75 -36.03
CA GLY A 7 -35.85 40.50 -35.54
C GLY A 7 -35.81 39.24 -34.67
N ILE A 8 -35.06 38.24 -35.10
CA ILE A 8 -34.81 37.04 -34.29
C ILE A 8 -33.59 37.35 -33.38
N PHE A 9 -33.85 37.50 -32.08
CA PHE A 9 -32.78 37.54 -31.07
C PHE A 9 -32.33 36.08 -30.78
N ALA A 10 -31.15 35.71 -31.27
CA ALA A 10 -30.50 34.49 -30.87
C ALA A 10 -29.83 34.69 -29.48
N ALA A 11 -30.44 34.14 -28.44
CA ALA A 11 -29.84 34.09 -27.12
C ALA A 11 -28.75 33.03 -27.13
N THR A 12 -27.48 33.43 -27.15
CA THR A 12 -26.34 32.54 -26.97
C THR A 12 -26.27 32.14 -25.50
N VAL A 13 -26.71 30.93 -25.17
CA VAL A 13 -26.53 30.33 -23.85
C VAL A 13 -25.06 29.89 -23.75
N LEU A 14 -24.25 30.67 -23.07
CA LEU A 14 -22.90 30.28 -22.68
C LEU A 14 -23.03 29.18 -21.60
N PHE A 15 -22.90 27.93 -22.01
CA PHE A 15 -22.65 26.85 -21.06
C PHE A 15 -21.23 27.05 -20.50
N SER A 16 -21.13 27.63 -19.32
CA SER A 16 -19.94 27.57 -18.51
C SER A 16 -19.77 26.10 -18.10
N CYS A 17 -18.87 25.38 -18.75
CA CYS A 17 -18.37 24.11 -18.24
C CYS A 17 -17.66 24.43 -16.93
N ALA A 18 -18.36 24.31 -15.81
CA ALA A 18 -17.70 24.31 -14.52
C ALA A 18 -16.75 23.10 -14.54
N GLN A 19 -15.45 23.37 -14.62
CA GLN A 19 -14.42 22.37 -14.51
C GLN A 19 -14.59 21.74 -13.11
N ALA A 20 -14.80 20.42 -13.05
CA ALA A 20 -14.94 19.73 -11.78
C ALA A 20 -13.71 20.06 -10.93
N GLU A 21 -13.94 20.52 -9.70
CA GLU A 21 -12.84 20.87 -8.79
C GLU A 21 -11.98 19.62 -8.57
N GLU A 22 -10.67 19.76 -8.77
CA GLU A 22 -9.73 18.67 -8.56
C GLU A 22 -9.77 18.23 -7.09
N ALA A 23 -9.87 16.94 -6.83
CA ALA A 23 -9.97 16.38 -5.50
C ALA A 23 -9.04 15.18 -5.32
N TRP A 24 -8.63 14.93 -4.07
CA TRP A 24 -7.89 13.75 -3.63
C TRP A 24 -8.69 13.04 -2.53
N PRO A 25 -9.80 12.37 -2.90
CA PRO A 25 -10.89 12.05 -1.97
C PRO A 25 -10.63 10.86 -1.03
N ARG A 26 -9.50 10.18 -1.18
CA ARG A 26 -9.10 9.00 -0.40
C ARG A 26 -7.62 8.70 -0.58
N PHE A 27 -7.13 7.61 0.01
CA PHE A 27 -5.76 7.14 -0.16
C PHE A 27 -5.37 7.05 -1.64
N ARG A 28 -4.30 7.76 -2.02
CA ARG A 28 -3.78 7.87 -3.40
C ARG A 28 -4.78 8.44 -4.43
N GLY A 29 -5.72 9.26 -4.02
CA GLY A 29 -6.62 9.99 -4.91
C GLY A 29 -7.67 9.11 -5.59
N ASP A 30 -8.01 9.45 -6.82
CA ASP A 30 -9.05 8.72 -7.54
C ASP A 30 -8.62 7.28 -7.80
N ASN A 31 -9.51 6.38 -7.42
CA ASN A 31 -9.35 4.92 -7.48
C ASN A 31 -7.97 4.41 -6.99
N SER A 32 -7.36 5.13 -6.07
CA SER A 32 -6.02 4.84 -5.54
C SER A 32 -4.91 4.75 -6.60
N SER A 33 -5.07 5.46 -7.72
CA SER A 33 -4.14 5.44 -8.86
C SER A 33 -2.78 6.06 -8.53
N GLY A 34 -2.74 7.06 -7.64
CA GLY A 34 -1.53 7.84 -7.34
C GLY A 34 -1.18 8.86 -8.42
N ILE A 35 -2.13 9.18 -9.29
CA ILE A 35 -1.93 10.12 -10.42
C ILE A 35 -2.72 11.38 -10.15
N ALA A 36 -2.04 12.53 -10.14
CA ALA A 36 -2.66 13.84 -10.15
C ALA A 36 -2.75 14.35 -11.59
N THR A 37 -3.96 14.73 -11.96
CA THR A 37 -4.25 15.42 -13.22
C THR A 37 -4.32 16.93 -12.96
N GLY A 38 -4.05 17.77 -13.92
CA GLY A 38 -4.15 19.20 -13.76
C GLY A 38 -2.80 19.89 -13.58
N LYS A 39 -2.76 20.99 -12.80
CA LYS A 39 -1.53 21.80 -12.66
C LYS A 39 -0.44 21.02 -11.93
N ALA A 40 0.78 21.05 -12.47
CA ALA A 40 1.95 20.41 -11.83
C ALA A 40 2.28 21.09 -10.48
N PRO A 41 2.64 20.34 -9.45
CA PRO A 41 3.21 20.87 -8.21
C PRO A 41 4.68 21.29 -8.43
N PRO A 42 5.31 22.04 -7.49
CA PRO A 42 6.72 22.40 -7.59
C PRO A 42 7.62 21.17 -7.68
N ILE A 43 8.68 21.31 -8.49
CA ILE A 43 9.78 20.32 -8.55
C ILE A 43 10.70 20.52 -7.35
N GLU A 44 11.01 21.76 -7.01
CA GLU A 44 11.84 22.11 -5.86
C GLU A 44 11.00 22.75 -4.76
N PHE A 45 10.99 22.11 -3.60
CA PHE A 45 10.22 22.57 -2.45
C PHE A 45 10.83 22.05 -1.13
N GLY A 46 10.34 22.58 -0.02
CA GLY A 46 10.76 22.18 1.32
C GLY A 46 10.51 23.28 2.33
N PRO A 47 10.81 23.07 3.62
CA PRO A 47 10.64 24.10 4.64
C PRO A 47 11.32 25.41 4.24
N GLY A 48 10.50 26.47 4.07
CA GLY A 48 10.95 27.79 3.62
C GLY A 48 11.14 27.96 2.10
N LYS A 49 10.88 26.93 1.27
CA LYS A 49 10.92 27.00 -0.18
C LYS A 49 9.61 26.54 -0.81
N SER A 50 8.95 27.39 -1.57
CA SER A 50 7.62 27.14 -2.16
C SER A 50 6.57 26.77 -1.11
N GLU A 51 6.82 27.04 0.17
CA GLU A 51 5.95 26.69 1.30
C GLU A 51 4.85 27.74 1.48
N LEU A 52 3.60 27.31 1.28
CA LEU A 52 2.44 28.17 1.54
C LEU A 52 2.16 28.28 3.05
N TRP A 53 2.18 27.12 3.71
CA TRP A 53 1.93 27.03 5.13
C TRP A 53 2.41 25.68 5.70
N ARG A 54 2.57 25.68 7.02
CA ARG A 54 2.87 24.49 7.83
C ARG A 54 1.97 24.51 9.07
N VAL A 55 1.33 23.38 9.37
CA VAL A 55 0.54 23.21 10.59
C VAL A 55 1.07 22.03 11.42
N PRO A 56 1.45 22.23 12.69
CA PRO A 56 1.83 21.14 13.58
C PRO A 56 0.65 20.19 13.82
N LEU A 57 0.91 18.88 13.77
CA LEU A 57 -0.08 17.84 14.02
C LEU A 57 0.51 16.78 14.96
N ALA A 58 -0.36 16.13 15.74
CA ALA A 58 0.00 14.91 16.43
C ALA A 58 0.36 13.81 15.45
N SER A 59 1.16 12.84 15.91
CA SER A 59 1.68 11.73 15.10
C SER A 59 0.57 10.99 14.30
N GLY A 60 0.95 10.41 13.18
CA GLY A 60 0.08 9.60 12.33
C GLY A 60 0.67 9.40 10.95
N HIS A 61 0.25 8.32 10.27
CA HIS A 61 0.73 7.97 8.92
C HIS A 61 -0.37 8.05 7.86
N SER A 62 -1.57 8.55 8.19
CA SER A 62 -2.61 8.76 7.19
C SER A 62 -2.16 9.77 6.14
N SER A 63 -2.44 9.49 4.88
CA SER A 63 -2.27 10.44 3.79
C SER A 63 -3.28 11.59 3.89
N PRO A 64 -3.01 12.78 3.34
CA PRO A 64 -4.01 13.82 3.24
C PRO A 64 -5.15 13.42 2.30
N CYS A 65 -6.40 13.55 2.75
CA CYS A 65 -7.61 13.47 1.93
C CYS A 65 -8.09 14.89 1.67
N VAL A 66 -8.05 15.34 0.41
CA VAL A 66 -8.28 16.75 0.03
C VAL A 66 -9.55 16.86 -0.81
N VAL A 67 -10.55 17.56 -0.31
CA VAL A 67 -11.83 17.79 -1.02
C VAL A 67 -12.32 19.21 -0.73
N GLY A 68 -12.55 19.99 -1.79
CA GLY A 68 -12.89 21.40 -1.68
C GLY A 68 -11.82 22.15 -0.85
N ASP A 69 -12.26 22.97 0.10
CA ASP A 69 -11.37 23.74 0.98
C ASP A 69 -10.88 22.98 2.22
N SER A 70 -11.02 21.66 2.25
CA SER A 70 -10.75 20.86 3.45
C SER A 70 -9.75 19.75 3.20
N ILE A 71 -8.86 19.54 4.18
CA ILE A 71 -7.95 18.42 4.25
C ILE A 71 -8.26 17.59 5.50
N PHE A 72 -8.50 16.30 5.33
CA PHE A 72 -8.82 15.41 6.42
C PHE A 72 -7.68 14.42 6.67
N LEU A 73 -7.35 14.22 7.95
CA LEU A 73 -6.32 13.28 8.40
C LEU A 73 -6.76 12.59 9.69
N THR A 74 -6.07 11.50 10.03
CA THR A 74 -6.15 10.88 11.35
C THR A 74 -4.90 11.17 12.16
N THR A 75 -5.00 11.32 13.49
CA THR A 75 -3.89 11.60 14.39
C THR A 75 -3.93 10.72 15.63
N TYR A 76 -2.77 10.51 16.23
CA TYR A 76 -2.59 9.78 17.47
C TYR A 76 -1.66 10.52 18.44
N GLU A 77 -2.20 10.91 19.59
CA GLU A 77 -1.44 11.45 20.71
C GLU A 77 -1.05 10.31 21.64
N SER A 78 0.20 9.88 21.59
CA SER A 78 0.67 8.65 22.26
C SER A 78 0.59 8.76 23.80
N GLU A 79 0.94 9.89 24.41
CA GLU A 79 0.92 10.09 25.86
C GLU A 79 -0.50 9.98 26.42
N GLN A 80 -1.49 10.52 25.72
CA GLN A 80 -2.87 10.53 26.13
C GLN A 80 -3.67 9.35 25.57
N LYS A 81 -3.05 8.54 24.67
CA LYS A 81 -3.68 7.45 23.92
C LYS A 81 -4.94 7.91 23.18
N LYS A 82 -4.93 9.11 22.63
CA LYS A 82 -6.06 9.70 21.91
C LYS A 82 -5.92 9.60 20.41
N LEU A 83 -6.91 9.00 19.79
CA LEU A 83 -7.12 9.02 18.35
C LEU A 83 -8.05 10.17 17.98
N ALA A 84 -7.79 10.83 16.85
CA ALA A 84 -8.66 11.87 16.36
C ALA A 84 -8.74 11.91 14.83
N VAL A 85 -9.83 12.48 14.32
CA VAL A 85 -9.96 12.96 12.95
C VAL A 85 -9.79 14.47 12.99
N VAL A 86 -8.95 14.99 12.09
CA VAL A 86 -8.61 16.41 11.99
C VAL A 86 -9.03 16.94 10.62
N CYS A 87 -9.64 18.11 10.59
CA CYS A 87 -9.89 18.88 9.39
C CYS A 87 -9.01 20.14 9.42
N VAL A 88 -8.25 20.34 8.35
CA VAL A 88 -7.38 21.51 8.15
C VAL A 88 -7.94 22.33 7.00
N ASP A 89 -7.92 23.65 7.12
CA ASP A 89 -8.19 24.58 6.03
C ASP A 89 -7.12 24.45 4.96
N ARG A 90 -7.52 24.13 3.74
CA ARG A 90 -6.63 23.89 2.59
C ARG A 90 -5.76 25.10 2.23
N HIS A 91 -6.31 26.31 2.38
CA HIS A 91 -5.66 27.55 1.94
C HIS A 91 -4.79 28.20 3.02
N ARG A 92 -5.21 28.06 4.30
CA ARG A 92 -4.58 28.75 5.44
C ARG A 92 -3.71 27.85 6.29
N GLY A 93 -3.87 26.51 6.22
CA GLY A 93 -3.19 25.59 7.12
C GLY A 93 -3.70 25.64 8.56
N GLU A 94 -4.92 26.13 8.80
CA GLU A 94 -5.53 26.22 10.13
C GLU A 94 -6.39 25.01 10.44
N ILE A 95 -6.32 24.49 11.67
CA ILE A 95 -7.21 23.41 12.10
C ILE A 95 -8.63 23.97 12.27
N ARG A 96 -9.54 23.60 11.36
CA ARG A 96 -10.96 23.95 11.44
C ARG A 96 -11.68 23.22 12.57
N TRP A 97 -11.36 21.94 12.73
CA TRP A 97 -11.86 21.12 13.82
C TRP A 97 -11.02 19.87 14.03
N GLN A 98 -11.06 19.33 15.26
CA GLN A 98 -10.52 18.05 15.65
C GLN A 98 -11.57 17.28 16.45
N ARG A 99 -11.78 16.00 16.14
CA ARG A 99 -12.76 15.14 16.81
C ARG A 99 -12.07 13.90 17.38
N VAL A 100 -12.07 13.80 18.67
CA VAL A 100 -11.53 12.65 19.39
C VAL A 100 -12.42 11.45 19.17
N VAL A 101 -11.79 10.30 18.85
CA VAL A 101 -12.47 9.02 18.67
C VAL A 101 -12.47 8.27 20.00
N PRO A 102 -13.61 7.80 20.51
CA PRO A 102 -13.73 7.21 21.84
C PRO A 102 -13.23 5.75 21.88
N ALA A 103 -11.99 5.51 21.48
CA ALA A 103 -11.34 4.21 21.57
C ALA A 103 -10.97 3.91 23.03
N THR A 104 -11.38 2.75 23.55
CA THR A 104 -11.06 2.31 24.92
C THR A 104 -9.73 1.57 25.02
N GLN A 105 -9.28 1.02 23.91
CA GLN A 105 -8.01 0.31 23.77
C GLN A 105 -7.35 0.73 22.47
N ILE A 106 -6.02 0.80 22.49
CA ILE A 106 -5.23 1.12 21.28
C ILE A 106 -4.58 -0.17 20.77
N GLU A 107 -4.76 -0.45 19.49
CA GLU A 107 -4.12 -1.58 18.83
C GLU A 107 -2.60 -1.48 18.88
N ARG A 108 -1.96 -2.65 18.84
CA ARG A 108 -0.50 -2.78 18.77
C ARG A 108 -0.12 -3.36 17.41
N GLY A 109 1.07 -3.03 16.94
CA GLY A 109 1.61 -3.52 15.70
C GLY A 109 3.13 -3.42 15.67
N HIS A 110 3.71 -3.59 14.50
CA HIS A 110 5.14 -3.43 14.26
C HIS A 110 5.63 -2.03 14.70
N PRO A 111 6.91 -1.84 15.08
CA PRO A 111 7.44 -0.51 15.48
C PRO A 111 7.24 0.62 14.47
N SER A 112 7.13 0.31 13.17
CA SER A 112 6.80 1.30 12.12
C SER A 112 5.31 1.61 12.00
N PHE A 113 4.44 0.92 12.73
CA PHE A 113 3.00 1.13 12.71
C PHE A 113 2.59 2.34 13.55
N ASN A 114 1.57 3.04 13.11
CA ASN A 114 0.88 4.08 13.87
C ASN A 114 -0.62 3.78 13.92
N PRO A 115 -1.31 3.87 15.08
CA PRO A 115 -2.76 3.63 15.17
C PRO A 115 -3.60 4.59 14.32
N ALA A 116 -3.03 5.69 13.83
CA ALA A 116 -3.60 6.65 12.88
C ALA A 116 -2.97 6.52 11.48
N SER A 117 -2.84 5.31 10.96
CA SER A 117 -2.30 5.05 9.61
C SER A 117 -3.36 5.08 8.52
N SER A 118 -4.62 4.77 8.84
CA SER A 118 -5.72 4.75 7.87
C SER A 118 -6.06 6.17 7.39
N THR A 119 -6.08 6.35 6.07
CA THR A 119 -6.44 7.61 5.42
C THR A 119 -7.96 7.75 5.38
N PRO A 120 -8.54 8.89 5.79
CA PRO A 120 -9.97 9.14 5.62
C PRO A 120 -10.40 9.16 4.15
N ALA A 121 -11.69 8.89 3.91
CA ALA A 121 -12.33 9.11 2.62
C ALA A 121 -13.40 10.20 2.73
N CYS A 122 -13.52 11.06 1.72
CA CYS A 122 -14.50 12.14 1.67
C CYS A 122 -15.16 12.19 0.30
N ASP A 123 -16.51 12.38 0.28
CA ASP A 123 -17.31 12.52 -0.94
C ASP A 123 -17.82 13.93 -1.20
N GLY A 124 -17.30 14.94 -0.46
CA GLY A 124 -17.77 16.32 -0.53
C GLY A 124 -18.94 16.64 0.41
N GLU A 125 -19.56 15.63 1.04
CA GLU A 125 -20.63 15.79 2.03
C GLU A 125 -20.27 15.15 3.37
N ARG A 126 -19.53 14.05 3.32
CA ARG A 126 -19.16 13.19 4.46
C ARG A 126 -17.70 12.85 4.44
N VAL A 127 -17.12 12.77 5.64
CA VAL A 127 -15.79 12.20 5.85
C VAL A 127 -15.92 10.96 6.71
N VAL A 128 -15.36 9.84 6.23
CA VAL A 128 -15.34 8.56 6.91
C VAL A 128 -13.91 8.20 7.26
N ALA A 129 -13.66 7.92 8.54
CA ALA A 129 -12.37 7.43 9.01
C ALA A 129 -12.52 6.02 9.60
N TYR A 130 -11.46 5.23 9.49
CA TYR A 130 -11.33 3.91 10.10
C TYR A 130 -10.16 3.88 11.08
N PHE A 131 -10.35 3.22 12.20
CA PHE A 131 -9.31 2.92 13.17
C PHE A 131 -9.44 1.46 13.59
N GLY A 132 -8.38 0.69 13.54
CA GLY A 132 -8.38 -0.68 14.02
C GLY A 132 -8.71 -0.80 15.51
N SER A 133 -8.48 0.29 16.26
CA SER A 133 -8.80 0.43 17.67
C SER A 133 -10.27 0.78 17.96
N PHE A 134 -11.07 1.10 16.93
CA PHE A 134 -12.45 1.57 17.14
C PHE A 134 -13.45 1.01 16.13
N GLY A 135 -13.11 1.08 14.84
CA GLY A 135 -14.01 0.80 13.73
C GLY A 135 -14.19 2.02 12.82
N LEU A 136 -15.34 2.12 12.17
CA LEU A 136 -15.70 3.24 11.28
C LEU A 136 -16.39 4.37 12.06
N ILE A 137 -16.09 5.60 11.69
CA ILE A 137 -16.75 6.81 12.19
C ILE A 137 -16.93 7.80 11.04
N CYS A 138 -18.11 8.42 10.97
CA CYS A 138 -18.50 9.34 9.93
C CYS A 138 -18.89 10.69 10.50
N PHE A 139 -18.41 11.75 9.87
CA PHE A 139 -18.74 13.13 10.18
C PHE A 139 -19.26 13.85 8.92
N ASP A 140 -20.01 14.95 9.10
CA ASP A 140 -20.16 15.94 8.04
C ASP A 140 -18.93 16.85 7.96
N LEU A 141 -18.87 17.73 6.97
CA LEU A 141 -17.72 18.61 6.77
C LEU A 141 -17.50 19.61 7.91
N SER A 142 -18.53 19.88 8.74
CA SER A 142 -18.42 20.72 9.94
C SER A 142 -17.87 19.97 11.16
N GLY A 143 -17.65 18.66 11.03
CA GLY A 143 -17.18 17.77 12.10
C GLY A 143 -18.27 17.32 13.05
N ARG A 144 -19.55 17.45 12.68
CA ARG A 144 -20.66 16.85 13.42
C ARG A 144 -20.71 15.37 13.11
N LYS A 145 -20.67 14.52 14.14
CA LYS A 145 -20.78 13.06 13.97
C LYS A 145 -22.15 12.69 13.41
N LEU A 146 -22.15 11.94 12.31
CA LEU A 146 -23.36 11.41 11.66
C LEU A 146 -23.68 9.99 12.13
N TRP A 147 -22.69 9.11 12.11
CA TRP A 147 -22.82 7.74 12.59
C TRP A 147 -21.46 7.15 12.99
N GLU A 148 -21.49 6.03 13.70
CA GLU A 148 -20.32 5.20 14.01
C GLU A 148 -20.70 3.72 13.93
N LYS A 149 -19.72 2.88 13.56
CA LYS A 149 -19.82 1.41 13.60
C LYS A 149 -18.61 0.87 14.34
N LYS A 150 -18.81 0.58 15.63
CA LYS A 150 -17.77 -0.03 16.46
C LYS A 150 -17.44 -1.43 15.97
N MET A 151 -16.16 -1.78 16.03
CA MET A 151 -15.64 -3.09 15.66
C MET A 151 -14.72 -3.61 16.77
N PRO A 152 -14.52 -4.94 16.90
CA PRO A 152 -13.55 -5.49 17.84
C PRO A 152 -12.16 -4.89 17.61
N LEU A 153 -11.34 -4.84 18.69
CA LEU A 153 -9.95 -4.37 18.58
C LEU A 153 -9.22 -5.23 17.54
N ALA A 154 -8.65 -4.58 16.55
CA ALA A 154 -7.89 -5.27 15.51
C ALA A 154 -6.57 -5.82 16.07
N LYS A 155 -6.16 -6.97 15.55
CA LYS A 155 -4.89 -7.64 15.87
C LYS A 155 -4.23 -8.10 14.59
N SER A 156 -3.06 -7.57 14.29
CA SER A 156 -2.22 -8.01 13.19
C SER A 156 -0.76 -7.68 13.50
N PHE A 157 0.17 -8.34 12.81
CA PHE A 157 1.60 -8.07 12.98
C PHE A 157 1.95 -6.62 12.61
N ALA A 158 1.49 -6.17 11.45
CA ALA A 158 1.83 -4.84 10.93
C ALA A 158 0.90 -3.72 11.44
N GLY A 159 -0.17 -4.04 12.18
CA GLY A 159 -1.24 -3.10 12.51
C GLY A 159 -2.24 -2.94 11.36
N ASN A 160 -3.25 -2.09 11.52
CA ASN A 160 -4.27 -1.82 10.51
C ASN A 160 -4.03 -0.48 9.84
N ALA A 161 -3.60 -0.49 8.58
CA ALA A 161 -3.39 0.71 7.76
C ALA A 161 -4.34 0.79 6.56
N THR A 162 -5.24 -0.20 6.40
CA THR A 162 -6.25 -0.16 5.34
C THR A 162 -7.11 1.08 5.46
N SER A 163 -7.46 1.70 4.33
CA SER A 163 -8.26 2.93 4.29
C SER A 163 -9.64 2.62 3.74
N PRO A 164 -10.71 3.25 4.27
CA PRO A 164 -12.04 3.13 3.72
C PRO A 164 -12.13 3.83 2.36
N ALA A 165 -13.09 3.43 1.54
CA ALA A 165 -13.43 4.11 0.30
C ALA A 165 -14.93 4.42 0.26
N ILE A 166 -15.32 5.65 -0.13
CA ILE A 166 -16.71 6.00 -0.42
C ILE A 166 -16.91 5.82 -1.92
N ILE A 167 -17.85 4.94 -2.30
CA ILE A 167 -18.12 4.59 -3.70
C ILE A 167 -19.63 4.58 -3.90
N GLY A 168 -20.12 5.55 -4.67
CA GLY A 168 -21.56 5.74 -4.84
C GLY A 168 -22.27 5.99 -3.50
N ASP A 169 -23.15 5.11 -3.10
CA ASP A 169 -23.91 5.13 -1.85
C ASP A 169 -23.30 4.27 -0.72
N ARG A 170 -22.11 3.70 -0.93
CA ARG A 170 -21.45 2.75 -0.04
C ARG A 170 -20.15 3.28 0.55
N VAL A 171 -19.87 2.85 1.78
CA VAL A 171 -18.52 2.84 2.34
C VAL A 171 -18.01 1.42 2.31
N ILE A 172 -16.88 1.21 1.65
CA ILE A 172 -16.21 -0.08 1.54
C ILE A 172 -15.02 -0.11 2.49
N LEU A 173 -14.85 -1.21 3.21
CA LEU A 173 -13.70 -1.47 4.08
C LEU A 173 -13.24 -2.91 3.92
N TYR A 174 -11.98 -3.12 3.60
CA TYR A 174 -11.31 -4.40 3.76
C TYR A 174 -10.64 -4.44 5.14
N ARG A 175 -11.07 -5.34 6.01
CA ARG A 175 -10.54 -5.47 7.37
C ARG A 175 -9.74 -6.76 7.50
N GLY A 176 -8.43 -6.68 7.21
CA GLY A 176 -7.48 -7.78 7.31
C GLY A 176 -6.82 -7.83 8.69
N ASN A 177 -7.21 -8.80 9.52
CA ASN A 177 -6.58 -9.02 10.82
C ASN A 177 -6.87 -10.45 11.34
N TYR A 178 -6.21 -10.88 12.43
CA TYR A 178 -6.30 -12.25 12.93
C TYR A 178 -7.62 -12.60 13.64
N VAL A 179 -8.39 -11.59 14.04
CA VAL A 179 -9.58 -11.80 14.89
C VAL A 179 -10.86 -11.82 14.08
N ASP A 180 -10.96 -10.94 13.09
CA ASP A 180 -12.23 -10.69 12.39
C ASP A 180 -11.91 -10.16 10.98
N HIS A 181 -11.61 -11.10 10.09
CA HIS A 181 -11.16 -10.84 8.73
C HIS A 181 -12.33 -10.86 7.75
N TYR A 182 -12.61 -9.73 7.13
CA TYR A 182 -13.74 -9.59 6.19
C TYR A 182 -13.61 -8.39 5.25
N LEU A 183 -14.38 -8.44 4.18
CA LEU A 183 -14.73 -7.30 3.33
C LEU A 183 -16.14 -6.83 3.72
N LEU A 184 -16.35 -5.52 3.84
CA LEU A 184 -17.58 -4.91 4.35
C LEU A 184 -18.02 -3.77 3.44
N ALA A 185 -19.33 -3.72 3.16
CA ALA A 185 -19.99 -2.53 2.67
C ALA A 185 -21.06 -2.05 3.66
N VAL A 186 -21.07 -0.75 3.92
CA VAL A 186 -22.11 -0.11 4.69
C VAL A 186 -22.73 1.04 3.88
N ASP A 187 -23.99 1.33 4.12
CA ASP A 187 -24.67 2.50 3.58
C ASP A 187 -23.99 3.79 4.09
N LYS A 188 -23.57 4.67 3.19
CA LYS A 188 -22.80 5.86 3.55
C LYS A 188 -23.53 6.86 4.40
N LYS A 189 -24.88 6.88 4.36
CA LYS A 189 -25.71 7.83 5.11
C LYS A 189 -25.96 7.38 6.53
N THR A 190 -26.09 6.08 6.74
CA THR A 190 -26.55 5.50 8.01
C THR A 190 -25.51 4.63 8.74
N GLY A 191 -24.45 4.17 8.06
CA GLY A 191 -23.50 3.20 8.58
C GLY A 191 -24.05 1.78 8.73
N LYS A 192 -25.30 1.52 8.25
CA LYS A 192 -25.92 0.18 8.28
C LYS A 192 -25.21 -0.75 7.32
N GLU A 193 -24.99 -1.98 7.73
CA GLU A 193 -24.40 -3.03 6.90
C GLU A 193 -25.30 -3.34 5.71
N LEU A 194 -24.74 -3.29 4.51
CA LEU A 194 -25.36 -3.71 3.26
C LEU A 194 -25.00 -5.16 2.97
N TRP A 195 -23.72 -5.49 3.09
CA TRP A 195 -23.20 -6.84 3.03
C TRP A 195 -21.86 -6.96 3.76
N LYS A 196 -21.54 -8.17 4.21
CA LYS A 196 -20.28 -8.54 4.83
C LYS A 196 -19.83 -9.89 4.29
N VAL A 197 -18.59 -9.98 3.79
CA VAL A 197 -18.01 -11.19 3.22
C VAL A 197 -16.85 -11.64 4.12
N PRO A 198 -17.05 -12.62 5.00
CA PRO A 198 -15.97 -13.20 5.80
C PRO A 198 -14.89 -13.80 4.91
N GLN A 199 -13.63 -13.52 5.20
CA GLN A 199 -12.49 -14.13 4.55
C GLN A 199 -12.05 -15.37 5.33
N LYS A 200 -12.00 -16.50 4.64
CA LYS A 200 -11.61 -17.80 5.25
C LYS A 200 -10.08 -18.01 5.23
N GLU A 201 -9.35 -17.08 4.67
CA GLU A 201 -7.90 -17.16 4.61
C GLU A 201 -7.30 -17.07 6.01
N THR A 202 -6.41 -17.99 6.32
CA THR A 202 -5.58 -17.91 7.52
C THR A 202 -4.24 -17.32 7.15
N PHE A 203 -3.78 -16.36 7.92
CA PHE A 203 -2.43 -15.82 7.80
C PHE A 203 -1.79 -15.71 9.18
N THR A 204 -0.49 -15.88 9.23
CA THR A 204 0.28 -15.93 10.47
C THR A 204 1.22 -14.74 10.58
N GLY A 205 1.65 -14.47 11.78
CA GLY A 205 2.58 -13.49 12.30
C GLY A 205 3.07 -12.39 11.37
N GLU A 206 3.74 -12.72 10.31
CA GLU A 206 4.42 -11.72 9.46
C GLU A 206 3.64 -11.28 8.21
N MET A 207 2.43 -11.79 8.01
CA MET A 207 1.60 -11.41 6.88
C MET A 207 0.72 -10.23 7.26
N ALA A 208 0.85 -9.12 6.54
CA ALA A 208 -0.03 -7.98 6.66
C ALA A 208 -1.18 -8.08 5.65
N CYS A 209 -2.32 -7.50 5.99
CA CYS A 209 -3.48 -7.35 5.10
C CYS A 209 -4.00 -5.93 5.23
N THR A 210 -3.28 -4.99 4.67
CA THR A 210 -3.55 -3.55 4.81
C THR A 210 -3.79 -2.83 3.48
N SER A 211 -3.83 -3.56 2.36
CA SER A 211 -4.15 -2.98 1.05
C SER A 211 -5.54 -2.34 1.04
N CYS A 212 -5.71 -1.31 0.22
CA CYS A 212 -7.00 -0.66 0.03
C CYS A 212 -7.75 -1.30 -1.15
N PRO A 213 -9.09 -1.39 -1.11
CA PRO A 213 -9.88 -1.82 -2.25
C PRO A 213 -9.81 -0.81 -3.40
N ILE A 214 -9.78 -1.31 -4.64
CA ILE A 214 -10.00 -0.51 -5.85
C ILE A 214 -11.25 -0.97 -6.58
N VAL A 215 -11.79 -0.14 -7.48
CA VAL A 215 -13.00 -0.44 -8.23
C VAL A 215 -12.77 -0.34 -9.73
N VAL A 216 -13.23 -1.33 -10.46
CA VAL A 216 -13.22 -1.35 -11.92
C VAL A 216 -14.61 -1.76 -12.42
N GLY A 217 -15.36 -0.81 -12.96
CA GLY A 217 -16.77 -1.03 -13.29
C GLY A 217 -17.60 -1.42 -12.06
N ASN A 218 -18.21 -2.60 -12.08
CA ASN A 218 -18.92 -3.18 -10.94
C ASN A 218 -18.05 -4.10 -10.06
N ARG A 219 -16.76 -4.24 -10.36
CA ARG A 219 -15.83 -5.12 -9.65
C ARG A 219 -15.09 -4.36 -8.57
N LEU A 220 -15.15 -4.88 -7.36
CA LEU A 220 -14.37 -4.46 -6.21
C LEU A 220 -13.19 -5.42 -6.05
N ILE A 221 -11.98 -4.91 -6.22
CA ILE A 221 -10.74 -5.71 -6.21
C ILE A 221 -10.01 -5.53 -4.88
N VAL A 222 -9.63 -6.66 -4.27
CA VAL A 222 -8.95 -6.69 -2.97
C VAL A 222 -7.74 -7.60 -3.04
N HIS A 223 -6.60 -7.11 -2.57
CA HIS A 223 -5.39 -7.89 -2.38
C HIS A 223 -5.32 -8.35 -0.93
N THR A 224 -5.36 -9.66 -0.72
CA THR A 224 -5.34 -10.30 0.59
C THR A 224 -4.02 -11.04 0.83
N ALA A 225 -3.79 -11.56 2.03
CA ALA A 225 -2.55 -12.29 2.35
C ALA A 225 -2.35 -13.58 1.53
N ARG A 226 -3.40 -14.14 0.99
CA ARG A 226 -3.36 -15.43 0.28
C ARG A 226 -3.91 -15.37 -1.14
N SER A 227 -4.42 -14.21 -1.55
CA SER A 227 -5.05 -14.09 -2.85
C SER A 227 -5.25 -12.64 -3.29
N VAL A 228 -5.56 -12.48 -4.58
CA VAL A 228 -6.23 -11.31 -5.12
C VAL A 228 -7.63 -11.74 -5.51
N GLN A 229 -8.63 -10.98 -5.13
CA GLN A 229 -10.03 -11.33 -5.33
C GLN A 229 -10.82 -10.17 -5.92
N ALA A 230 -11.79 -10.49 -6.79
CA ALA A 230 -12.79 -9.53 -7.21
C ALA A 230 -14.16 -9.92 -6.69
N PHE A 231 -14.94 -8.91 -6.31
CA PHE A 231 -16.30 -9.04 -5.82
C PHE A 231 -17.22 -8.12 -6.59
N ASP A 232 -18.47 -8.51 -6.78
CA ASP A 232 -19.51 -7.59 -7.21
C ASP A 232 -19.76 -6.54 -6.11
N ILE A 233 -19.61 -5.27 -6.44
CA ILE A 233 -19.70 -4.16 -5.46
C ILE A 233 -21.11 -4.00 -4.87
N ALA A 234 -22.15 -4.43 -5.59
CA ALA A 234 -23.51 -4.31 -5.13
C ALA A 234 -23.90 -5.39 -4.13
N THR A 235 -23.44 -6.61 -4.34
CA THR A 235 -23.86 -7.81 -3.59
C THR A 235 -22.79 -8.37 -2.66
N GLY A 236 -21.50 -8.09 -2.92
CA GLY A 236 -20.39 -8.75 -2.23
C GLY A 236 -20.11 -10.17 -2.72
N GLU A 237 -20.78 -10.63 -3.78
CA GLU A 237 -20.50 -11.94 -4.39
C GLU A 237 -19.10 -11.95 -4.99
N ARG A 238 -18.35 -13.04 -4.75
CA ARG A 238 -17.01 -13.18 -5.33
C ARG A 238 -17.08 -13.60 -6.78
N LEU A 239 -16.51 -12.80 -7.66
CA LEU A 239 -16.47 -13.02 -9.11
C LEU A 239 -15.30 -13.90 -9.51
N TRP A 240 -14.10 -13.60 -8.99
CA TRP A 240 -12.91 -14.40 -9.25
C TRP A 240 -11.90 -14.34 -8.10
N VAL A 241 -10.94 -15.27 -8.12
CA VAL A 241 -9.83 -15.33 -7.18
C VAL A 241 -8.56 -15.86 -7.87
N VAL A 242 -7.43 -15.17 -7.62
CA VAL A 242 -6.06 -15.63 -7.91
C VAL A 242 -5.40 -15.97 -6.60
N LYS A 243 -4.88 -17.18 -6.44
CA LYS A 243 -4.11 -17.55 -5.24
C LYS A 243 -2.69 -17.02 -5.34
N CYS A 244 -2.24 -16.34 -4.32
CA CYS A 244 -0.84 -15.92 -4.15
C CYS A 244 -0.52 -15.77 -2.66
N ALA A 245 0.65 -16.23 -2.24
CA ALA A 245 1.14 -16.01 -0.88
C ALA A 245 1.92 -14.69 -0.82
N THR A 246 1.44 -13.71 -0.06
CA THR A 246 1.97 -12.36 -0.08
C THR A 246 1.78 -11.63 1.25
N THR A 247 2.56 -10.58 1.46
CA THR A 247 2.27 -9.54 2.44
C THR A 247 1.44 -8.47 1.73
N ALA A 248 0.12 -8.51 1.90
CA ALA A 248 -0.83 -7.67 1.16
C ALA A 248 -0.89 -6.25 1.73
N THR A 249 0.16 -5.46 1.55
CA THR A 249 0.25 -4.07 1.99
C THR A 249 0.10 -3.11 0.81
N SER A 250 0.74 -3.43 -0.30
CA SER A 250 0.61 -2.67 -1.55
C SER A 250 -0.82 -2.76 -2.09
N THR A 251 -1.40 -1.59 -2.38
CA THR A 251 -2.74 -1.49 -2.99
C THR A 251 -2.65 -1.79 -4.48
N PRO A 252 -3.53 -2.64 -5.03
CA PRO A 252 -3.62 -2.88 -6.47
C PRO A 252 -3.88 -1.58 -7.25
N ILE A 253 -3.52 -1.57 -8.52
CA ILE A 253 -3.91 -0.52 -9.47
C ILE A 253 -4.52 -1.12 -10.72
N LEU A 254 -5.29 -0.33 -11.45
CA LEU A 254 -5.73 -0.66 -12.80
C LEU A 254 -4.68 -0.17 -13.80
N ALA A 255 -4.29 -1.01 -14.76
CA ALA A 255 -3.43 -0.65 -15.87
C ALA A 255 -3.98 -1.30 -17.15
N GLY A 256 -4.55 -0.51 -18.04
CA GLY A 256 -5.30 -1.02 -19.18
C GLY A 256 -6.50 -1.87 -18.74
N ASP A 257 -6.53 -3.12 -19.17
CA ASP A 257 -7.54 -4.14 -18.82
C ASP A 257 -7.03 -5.14 -17.75
N GLU A 258 -5.90 -4.84 -17.10
CA GLU A 258 -5.28 -5.67 -16.08
C GLU A 258 -5.25 -5.00 -14.71
N VAL A 259 -5.40 -5.81 -13.68
CA VAL A 259 -5.12 -5.44 -12.28
C VAL A 259 -3.67 -5.76 -11.98
N ILE A 260 -2.90 -4.74 -11.62
CA ILE A 260 -1.50 -4.90 -11.24
C ILE A 260 -1.38 -5.01 -9.72
N VAL A 261 -0.65 -6.03 -9.28
CA VAL A 261 -0.46 -6.35 -7.86
C VAL A 261 1.01 -6.60 -7.57
N ALA A 262 1.54 -5.90 -6.58
CA ALA A 262 2.86 -6.22 -6.02
C ALA A 262 2.71 -7.37 -4.99
N ALA A 263 2.82 -8.60 -5.44
CA ALA A 263 2.74 -9.79 -4.62
C ALA A 263 4.09 -10.09 -3.95
N TRP A 264 4.48 -9.21 -3.03
CA TRP A 264 5.71 -9.37 -2.28
C TRP A 264 5.55 -10.42 -1.16
N ASN A 265 6.55 -11.25 -0.97
CA ASN A 265 6.70 -12.06 0.23
C ASN A 265 8.17 -12.12 0.67
N LYS A 266 8.39 -12.45 1.93
CA LYS A 266 9.71 -12.39 2.55
C LYS A 266 10.74 -13.36 1.96
N MET A 267 10.28 -14.46 1.36
CA MET A 267 11.15 -15.46 0.70
C MET A 267 11.39 -15.17 -0.77
N GLY A 268 10.65 -14.27 -1.29
CA GLY A 268 10.58 -13.53 -2.51
C GLY A 268 11.42 -13.95 -3.68
N GLU A 269 12.45 -13.17 -3.89
CA GLU A 269 13.27 -13.27 -5.09
C GLU A 269 14.00 -14.62 -5.12
N PRO A 270 13.92 -15.41 -6.21
CA PRO A 270 14.64 -16.69 -6.31
C PRO A 270 16.15 -16.57 -6.04
N ALA A 271 16.76 -15.43 -6.40
CA ALA A 271 18.16 -15.13 -6.13
C ALA A 271 18.50 -15.03 -4.63
N LEU A 272 17.51 -14.83 -3.76
CA LEU A 272 17.69 -14.82 -2.31
C LEU A 272 17.61 -16.22 -1.68
N ARG A 273 17.38 -17.26 -2.48
CA ARG A 273 17.25 -18.65 -2.05
C ARG A 273 18.48 -19.45 -2.46
N PRO A 274 19.56 -19.45 -1.65
CA PRO A 274 20.75 -20.24 -1.97
C PRO A 274 20.37 -21.72 -2.15
N PRO A 275 21.01 -22.43 -3.07
CA PRO A 275 20.78 -23.87 -3.22
C PRO A 275 21.21 -24.60 -1.94
N PHE A 276 20.46 -25.62 -1.57
CA PHE A 276 20.88 -26.51 -0.48
C PHE A 276 21.98 -27.47 -0.98
N PRO A 277 23.00 -27.75 -0.15
CA PRO A 277 24.01 -28.72 -0.50
C PRO A 277 23.45 -30.15 -0.53
N THR A 278 24.06 -31.04 -1.28
CA THR A 278 23.78 -32.48 -1.16
C THR A 278 24.33 -33.00 0.18
N PHE A 279 23.88 -34.20 0.61
CA PHE A 279 24.42 -34.80 1.84
C PHE A 279 25.91 -35.10 1.73
N GLU A 280 26.35 -35.61 0.59
CA GLU A 280 27.78 -35.90 0.32
C GLU A 280 28.63 -34.64 0.49
N LYS A 281 28.14 -33.50 -0.01
CA LYS A 281 28.83 -32.21 0.14
C LYS A 281 28.86 -31.73 1.59
N LEU A 282 27.78 -31.94 2.35
CA LEU A 282 27.79 -31.64 3.79
C LEU A 282 28.83 -32.47 4.54
N ILE A 283 28.90 -33.76 4.26
CA ILE A 283 29.90 -34.67 4.86
C ILE A 283 31.32 -34.22 4.47
N GLU A 284 31.59 -33.98 3.19
CA GLU A 284 32.90 -33.54 2.71
C GLU A 284 33.38 -32.25 3.38
N GLU A 285 32.48 -31.28 3.59
CA GLU A 285 32.86 -29.95 4.10
C GLU A 285 32.79 -29.84 5.64
N HIS A 286 31.95 -30.65 6.32
CA HIS A 286 31.57 -30.38 7.71
C HIS A 286 31.68 -31.58 8.67
N ASP A 287 31.78 -32.83 8.20
CA ASP A 287 32.01 -34.00 9.07
C ASP A 287 33.44 -33.98 9.59
N LYS A 288 33.64 -33.49 10.82
CA LYS A 288 34.96 -33.31 11.43
C LYS A 288 35.42 -34.54 12.18
N ASN A 289 34.48 -35.36 12.65
CA ASN A 289 34.75 -36.53 13.47
C ASN A 289 34.87 -37.84 12.65
N GLY A 290 34.44 -37.80 11.37
CA GLY A 290 34.52 -38.93 10.43
C GLY A 290 33.49 -40.02 10.67
N ASP A 291 32.36 -39.70 11.34
CA ASP A 291 31.32 -40.68 11.64
C ASP A 291 30.24 -40.82 10.54
N SER A 292 30.41 -40.09 9.42
CA SER A 292 29.52 -40.05 8.27
C SER A 292 28.12 -39.50 8.61
N ARG A 293 28.04 -38.63 9.61
CA ARG A 293 26.86 -37.89 10.03
C ARG A 293 27.25 -36.43 10.25
N ILE A 294 26.23 -35.55 10.35
CA ILE A 294 26.44 -34.14 10.71
C ILE A 294 25.87 -33.91 12.10
N GLY A 295 26.76 -33.79 13.07
CA GLY A 295 26.40 -33.43 14.45
C GLY A 295 25.99 -31.98 14.61
N HIS A 296 25.46 -31.62 15.78
CA HIS A 296 25.01 -30.24 16.07
C HIS A 296 26.16 -29.23 15.91
N ASP A 297 27.36 -29.57 16.35
CA ASP A 297 28.54 -28.68 16.31
C ASP A 297 29.20 -28.63 14.91
N GLU A 298 28.76 -29.48 14.00
CA GLU A 298 29.23 -29.58 12.62
C GLU A 298 28.26 -28.95 11.63
N PHE A 299 27.00 -28.72 12.07
CA PHE A 299 25.96 -28.23 11.19
C PHE A 299 26.20 -26.77 10.79
N PRO A 300 26.34 -26.47 9.49
CA PRO A 300 26.60 -25.11 9.02
C PRO A 300 25.36 -24.26 9.05
N VAL A 301 25.53 -22.94 8.88
CA VAL A 301 24.43 -22.01 8.63
C VAL A 301 23.93 -22.19 7.19
N LEU A 302 22.76 -22.79 7.03
CA LEU A 302 22.11 -22.98 5.74
C LEU A 302 20.88 -22.10 5.64
N TRP A 303 20.81 -21.29 4.60
CA TRP A 303 19.75 -20.34 4.42
C TRP A 303 18.56 -20.94 3.66
N ILE A 304 17.36 -20.82 4.23
CA ILE A 304 16.11 -21.03 3.50
C ILE A 304 15.89 -19.85 2.55
N PHE A 305 16.22 -18.63 3.01
CA PHE A 305 16.33 -17.42 2.22
C PHE A 305 17.29 -16.46 2.93
N HIS A 306 17.99 -15.62 2.18
CA HIS A 306 18.98 -14.68 2.71
C HIS A 306 18.85 -13.32 2.02
N ARG A 307 18.75 -12.26 2.81
CA ARG A 307 18.70 -10.86 2.35
C ARG A 307 19.97 -10.15 2.84
N PRO A 308 21.02 -10.08 2.03
CA PRO A 308 22.29 -9.51 2.48
C PRO A 308 22.30 -8.00 2.64
N ASP A 309 21.36 -7.27 1.99
CA ASP A 309 21.42 -5.83 1.88
C ASP A 309 20.85 -5.09 3.10
N GLY A 310 21.73 -4.77 4.07
CA GLY A 310 21.47 -3.77 5.10
C GLY A 310 20.46 -4.13 6.19
N ILE A 311 20.12 -5.41 6.31
CA ILE A 311 19.24 -5.92 7.37
C ILE A 311 20.08 -6.74 8.33
N GLU A 312 20.01 -6.43 9.64
CA GLU A 312 20.69 -7.20 10.67
C GLU A 312 19.94 -8.50 11.03
N ALA A 313 20.67 -9.49 11.52
CA ALA A 313 20.08 -10.72 12.04
C ALA A 313 19.14 -10.42 13.25
N PRO A 314 18.02 -11.14 13.42
CA PRO A 314 17.53 -12.29 12.62
C PRO A 314 16.68 -11.91 11.40
N MET A 315 16.55 -10.63 11.09
CA MET A 315 15.68 -10.14 10.00
C MET A 315 16.28 -10.33 8.61
N ASN A 316 17.57 -10.65 8.51
CA ASN A 316 18.28 -10.83 7.24
C ASN A 316 18.03 -12.17 6.56
N GLY A 317 17.25 -13.06 7.15
CA GLY A 317 16.90 -14.33 6.51
C GLY A 317 16.31 -15.37 7.45
N GLY A 318 16.05 -16.54 6.90
CA GLY A 318 15.64 -17.72 7.64
C GLY A 318 16.63 -18.87 7.42
N THR A 319 17.04 -19.53 8.48
CA THR A 319 18.00 -20.63 8.42
C THR A 319 17.34 -21.97 8.73
N VAL A 320 17.92 -23.03 8.22
CA VAL A 320 17.55 -24.40 8.57
C VAL A 320 18.01 -24.65 10.01
N SER A 321 17.14 -25.11 10.87
CA SER A 321 17.53 -25.50 12.23
C SER A 321 18.02 -26.95 12.25
N PHE A 322 19.08 -27.21 13.02
CA PHE A 322 19.56 -28.58 13.24
C PHE A 322 18.46 -29.52 13.68
N GLY A 323 17.66 -29.14 14.70
CA GLY A 323 16.59 -29.98 15.23
C GLY A 323 15.41 -30.23 14.27
N HIS A 324 15.32 -29.49 13.14
CA HIS A 324 14.39 -29.82 12.05
C HIS A 324 14.99 -30.86 11.11
N ALA A 325 16.29 -30.82 10.91
CA ALA A 325 17.03 -31.74 10.05
C ALA A 325 17.32 -33.08 10.72
N ASP A 326 17.68 -33.09 12.01
CA ASP A 326 17.76 -34.26 12.87
C ASP A 326 16.35 -34.70 13.28
N ARG A 327 15.70 -35.49 12.42
CA ARG A 327 14.28 -35.84 12.52
C ARG A 327 13.99 -36.87 13.61
N ASN A 328 14.91 -37.81 13.83
CA ASN A 328 14.78 -38.87 14.80
C ASN A 328 15.32 -38.46 16.19
N LYS A 329 15.97 -37.27 16.27
CA LYS A 329 16.54 -36.65 17.47
C LYS A 329 17.64 -37.52 18.14
N ASP A 330 18.41 -38.19 17.33
CA ASP A 330 19.54 -39.03 17.83
C ASP A 330 20.87 -38.26 17.90
N GLY A 331 20.85 -36.96 17.54
CA GLY A 331 22.00 -36.06 17.67
C GLY A 331 22.88 -35.95 16.42
N GLY A 332 22.50 -36.57 15.30
CA GLY A 332 23.25 -36.47 14.05
C GLY A 332 22.36 -36.63 12.82
N ILE A 333 22.55 -35.79 11.83
CA ILE A 333 21.81 -35.84 10.57
C ILE A 333 22.43 -36.92 9.68
N SER A 334 21.60 -37.84 9.20
CA SER A 334 22.00 -38.98 8.36
C SER A 334 21.72 -38.76 6.89
N ALA A 335 22.27 -39.64 6.03
CA ALA A 335 21.98 -39.68 4.59
C ALA A 335 20.52 -39.93 4.24
N GLU A 336 19.71 -40.47 5.16
CA GLU A 336 18.27 -40.69 4.95
C GLU A 336 17.43 -39.46 5.34
N GLU A 337 17.86 -38.70 6.33
CA GLU A 337 17.15 -37.56 6.88
C GLU A 337 17.32 -36.30 6.03
N TRP A 338 18.53 -36.04 5.56
CA TRP A 338 18.85 -34.84 4.82
C TRP A 338 18.01 -34.66 3.54
N PRO A 339 17.90 -35.65 2.63
CA PRO A 339 17.07 -35.52 1.43
C PRO A 339 15.60 -35.22 1.74
N ARG A 340 15.05 -35.80 2.80
CA ARG A 340 13.65 -35.56 3.24
C ARG A 340 13.49 -34.12 3.75
N THR A 341 14.48 -33.65 4.50
CA THR A 341 14.50 -32.25 4.99
C THR A 341 14.55 -31.27 3.80
N ILE A 342 15.38 -31.52 2.81
CA ILE A 342 15.47 -30.70 1.60
C ILE A 342 14.15 -30.71 0.82
N GLU A 343 13.52 -31.86 0.62
CA GLU A 343 12.23 -31.97 -0.07
C GLU A 343 11.13 -31.12 0.63
N GLU A 344 11.09 -31.15 1.96
CA GLU A 344 10.14 -30.33 2.73
C GLU A 344 10.44 -28.82 2.60
N LEU A 345 11.71 -28.43 2.66
CA LEU A 345 12.14 -27.05 2.53
C LEU A 345 11.90 -26.50 1.11
N GLU A 346 12.14 -27.29 0.08
CA GLU A 346 11.84 -26.91 -1.29
C GLU A 346 10.33 -26.82 -1.55
N ARG A 347 9.53 -27.73 -1.01
CA ARG A 347 8.08 -27.64 -1.03
C ARG A 347 7.57 -26.41 -0.27
N PHE A 348 8.20 -26.07 0.85
CA PHE A 348 7.91 -24.85 1.59
C PHE A 348 8.26 -23.60 0.75
N ARG A 349 9.42 -23.56 0.09
CA ARG A 349 9.82 -22.49 -0.83
C ARG A 349 8.83 -22.32 -1.98
N ALA A 350 8.43 -23.43 -2.62
CA ALA A 350 7.48 -23.44 -3.74
C ALA A 350 6.12 -22.82 -3.38
N GLY A 351 5.71 -22.91 -2.12
CA GLY A 351 4.50 -22.24 -1.63
C GLY A 351 4.53 -20.72 -1.74
N TYR A 352 5.68 -20.12 -2.02
CA TYR A 352 5.91 -18.68 -2.16
C TYR A 352 6.35 -18.25 -3.57
N ASP A 353 6.21 -19.12 -4.57
CA ASP A 353 6.62 -18.84 -5.96
C ASP A 353 5.72 -17.80 -6.66
N SER A 354 4.60 -17.42 -6.05
CA SER A 354 3.75 -16.32 -6.51
C SER A 354 4.30 -14.91 -6.21
N HIS A 355 5.57 -14.80 -5.78
CA HIS A 355 6.23 -13.51 -5.62
C HIS A 355 6.45 -12.83 -6.97
N GLY A 356 6.03 -11.58 -7.08
CA GLY A 356 6.26 -10.80 -8.31
C GLY A 356 5.33 -9.61 -8.47
N MET A 357 5.57 -8.86 -9.52
CA MET A 357 4.62 -7.90 -10.06
C MET A 357 3.67 -8.67 -10.98
N LEU A 358 2.46 -8.92 -10.50
CA LEU A 358 1.45 -9.71 -11.19
C LEU A 358 0.50 -8.82 -11.99
N ALA A 359 0.17 -9.23 -13.22
CA ALA A 359 -0.88 -8.65 -14.04
C ALA A 359 -2.00 -9.68 -14.22
N ILE A 360 -3.21 -9.32 -13.81
CA ILE A 360 -4.38 -10.19 -13.76
C ILE A 360 -5.48 -9.58 -14.63
N PRO A 361 -6.03 -10.27 -15.64
CA PRO A 361 -7.12 -9.73 -16.43
C PRO A 361 -8.34 -9.39 -15.57
N VAL A 362 -8.88 -8.18 -15.71
CA VAL A 362 -10.03 -7.69 -14.93
C VAL A 362 -11.26 -8.58 -15.12
N ASP A 363 -11.48 -9.06 -16.35
CA ASP A 363 -12.65 -9.85 -16.74
C ASP A 363 -12.55 -11.35 -16.43
N SER A 364 -11.59 -11.73 -15.57
CA SER A 364 -11.47 -13.10 -15.08
C SER A 364 -12.75 -13.57 -14.37
N GLU A 365 -12.92 -14.88 -14.27
CA GLU A 365 -14.05 -15.54 -13.60
C GLU A 365 -13.60 -16.75 -12.78
N GLY A 366 -14.27 -17.02 -11.67
CA GLY A 366 -14.03 -18.18 -10.82
C GLY A 366 -12.62 -18.27 -10.24
N MET A 367 -12.04 -19.47 -10.23
CA MET A 367 -10.63 -19.68 -9.88
C MET A 367 -9.77 -19.43 -11.11
N VAL A 368 -9.00 -18.34 -11.10
CA VAL A 368 -8.13 -17.98 -12.23
C VAL A 368 -6.93 -18.92 -12.27
N ALA A 369 -6.73 -19.57 -13.41
CA ALA A 369 -5.60 -20.45 -13.62
C ALA A 369 -4.27 -19.66 -13.71
N ALA A 370 -3.17 -20.26 -13.28
CA ALA A 370 -1.87 -19.60 -13.22
C ALA A 370 -1.36 -19.11 -14.58
N ASP A 371 -1.68 -19.81 -15.67
CA ASP A 371 -1.32 -19.42 -17.02
C ASP A 371 -2.07 -18.20 -17.58
N LYS A 372 -3.10 -17.74 -16.86
CA LYS A 372 -3.82 -16.49 -17.15
C LYS A 372 -3.25 -15.28 -16.41
N VAL A 373 -2.32 -15.48 -15.49
CA VAL A 373 -1.68 -14.42 -14.70
C VAL A 373 -0.27 -14.21 -15.23
N ARG A 374 0.00 -13.01 -15.72
CA ARG A 374 1.36 -12.65 -16.15
C ARG A 374 2.19 -12.25 -14.93
N THR A 375 3.40 -12.76 -14.82
CA THR A 375 4.42 -12.27 -13.89
C THR A 375 5.36 -11.36 -14.66
N LEU A 376 5.26 -10.05 -14.42
CA LEU A 376 6.02 -9.04 -15.17
C LEU A 376 7.46 -8.91 -14.67
N GLU A 377 7.68 -9.03 -13.35
CA GLU A 377 8.98 -8.90 -12.71
C GLU A 377 8.97 -9.68 -11.39
N THR A 378 10.10 -10.25 -10.99
CA THR A 378 10.27 -10.94 -9.71
C THR A 378 11.29 -10.28 -8.80
N MET A 379 12.06 -9.31 -9.31
CA MET A 379 13.10 -8.61 -8.56
C MET A 379 12.63 -7.22 -8.13
N SER A 380 13.09 -6.79 -6.96
CA SER A 380 12.81 -5.45 -6.42
C SER A 380 11.32 -5.12 -6.23
N ILE A 381 10.51 -6.14 -5.97
CA ILE A 381 9.08 -5.98 -5.72
C ILE A 381 8.86 -5.18 -4.44
N PRO A 382 7.98 -4.16 -4.43
CA PRO A 382 7.68 -3.39 -3.23
C PRO A 382 6.89 -4.21 -2.21
N GLU A 383 7.26 -4.10 -0.95
CA GLU A 383 6.52 -4.66 0.18
C GLU A 383 5.32 -3.79 0.55
N VAL A 384 5.51 -2.47 0.62
CA VAL A 384 4.52 -1.51 1.10
C VAL A 384 4.05 -0.55 0.01
N PRO A 385 4.92 0.14 -0.73
CA PRO A 385 4.49 1.10 -1.74
C PRO A 385 3.66 0.44 -2.84
N SER A 386 2.64 1.15 -3.28
CA SER A 386 1.81 0.73 -4.41
C SER A 386 2.42 1.20 -5.73
N PRO A 387 2.27 0.43 -6.82
CA PRO A 387 2.80 0.81 -8.13
C PRO A 387 2.06 2.00 -8.77
N LEU A 388 2.59 2.50 -9.89
CA LEU A 388 2.01 3.53 -10.74
C LEU A 388 1.93 3.03 -12.18
N TYR A 389 0.99 3.54 -12.95
CA TYR A 389 0.87 3.29 -14.39
C TYR A 389 0.53 4.60 -15.11
N ASP A 390 1.33 4.98 -16.12
CA ASP A 390 1.17 6.24 -16.85
C ASP A 390 0.43 6.12 -18.19
N GLY A 391 -0.04 4.92 -18.50
CA GLY A 391 -0.65 4.59 -19.80
C GLY A 391 0.24 3.74 -20.70
N LYS A 392 1.54 3.62 -20.41
CA LYS A 392 2.51 2.76 -21.09
C LYS A 392 3.38 1.99 -20.10
N TYR A 393 3.94 2.69 -19.13
CA TYR A 393 4.93 2.15 -18.19
C TYR A 393 4.36 1.94 -16.80
N LEU A 394 4.85 0.88 -16.14
CA LEU A 394 4.68 0.60 -14.72
C LEU A 394 5.91 1.06 -13.95
N TYR A 395 5.69 1.79 -12.86
CA TYR A 395 6.75 2.24 -11.96
C TYR A 395 6.47 1.75 -10.55
N PHE A 396 7.49 1.24 -9.88
CA PHE A 396 7.38 0.83 -8.49
C PHE A 396 8.69 1.03 -7.74
N VAL A 397 8.57 1.37 -6.46
CA VAL A 397 9.70 1.66 -5.58
C VAL A 397 9.79 0.61 -4.50
N LYS A 398 10.89 -0.15 -4.48
CA LYS A 398 11.23 -1.08 -3.40
C LYS A 398 11.68 -0.31 -2.17
N ASN A 399 11.45 -0.88 -0.98
CA ASN A 399 12.07 -0.42 0.26
C ASN A 399 13.60 -0.31 0.08
N GLY A 400 14.18 0.81 0.53
CA GLY A 400 15.57 1.19 0.22
C GLY A 400 15.73 2.07 -1.04
N GLY A 401 14.62 2.50 -1.69
CA GLY A 401 14.63 3.51 -2.75
C GLY A 401 15.10 3.03 -4.11
N ILE A 402 14.80 1.81 -4.48
CA ILE A 402 15.06 1.30 -5.84
C ILE A 402 13.77 1.46 -6.65
N LEU A 403 13.80 2.35 -7.63
CA LEU A 403 12.74 2.56 -8.62
C LEU A 403 12.99 1.63 -9.81
N THR A 404 11.98 0.87 -10.19
CA THR A 404 11.95 0.04 -11.40
C THR A 404 10.86 0.55 -12.34
N CYS A 405 11.17 0.61 -13.63
CA CYS A 405 10.25 0.90 -14.73
C CYS A 405 10.15 -0.32 -15.64
N LEU A 406 8.92 -0.73 -15.95
CA LEU A 406 8.62 -1.79 -16.92
C LEU A 406 7.69 -1.24 -17.99
N GLU A 407 7.84 -1.71 -19.22
CA GLU A 407 6.80 -1.55 -20.23
C GLU A 407 5.70 -2.59 -19.98
N LEU A 408 4.45 -2.15 -19.82
CA LEU A 408 3.35 -3.06 -19.42
C LEU A 408 3.08 -4.13 -20.47
N GLU A 409 3.07 -3.79 -21.73
CA GLU A 409 2.70 -4.69 -22.83
C GLU A 409 3.69 -5.86 -22.95
N THR A 410 4.97 -5.56 -22.98
CA THR A 410 6.05 -6.55 -23.16
C THR A 410 6.50 -7.20 -21.86
N GLY A 411 6.35 -6.51 -20.72
CA GLY A 411 6.96 -6.86 -19.44
C GLY A 411 8.46 -6.59 -19.38
N GLU A 412 9.04 -5.96 -20.40
CA GLU A 412 10.46 -5.64 -20.45
C GLU A 412 10.81 -4.52 -19.45
N ARG A 413 11.93 -4.72 -18.75
CA ARG A 413 12.45 -3.71 -17.84
C ARG A 413 13.19 -2.63 -18.62
N VAL A 414 12.64 -1.40 -18.58
CA VAL A 414 13.24 -0.23 -19.21
C VAL A 414 14.46 0.22 -18.40
N TYR A 415 14.29 0.37 -17.08
CA TYR A 415 15.41 0.69 -16.19
C TYR A 415 15.16 0.25 -14.75
N ARG A 416 16.25 0.29 -13.98
CA ARG A 416 16.25 0.21 -12.52
C ARG A 416 17.27 1.21 -11.97
N THR A 417 16.83 2.14 -11.13
CA THR A 417 17.67 3.21 -10.59
C THR A 417 17.38 3.48 -9.11
N ARG A 418 18.23 4.29 -8.46
CA ARG A 418 18.00 4.73 -7.09
C ARG A 418 17.33 6.09 -7.08
N THR A 419 16.31 6.25 -6.22
CA THR A 419 15.63 7.54 -6.02
C THR A 419 16.47 8.56 -5.23
N GLY A 420 17.48 8.08 -4.48
CA GLY A 420 18.38 8.93 -3.70
C GLY A 420 18.00 9.09 -2.23
N GLY A 421 16.76 8.75 -1.82
CA GLY A 421 16.38 8.66 -0.42
C GLY A 421 16.99 7.44 0.27
N ARG A 422 17.15 7.51 1.59
CA ARG A 422 17.72 6.44 2.40
C ARG A 422 16.68 5.85 3.34
N GLY A 423 16.93 4.60 3.77
CA GLY A 423 16.06 3.91 4.72
C GLY A 423 14.76 3.39 4.12
N THR A 424 13.71 3.42 4.92
CA THR A 424 12.42 2.87 4.56
C THR A 424 11.68 3.70 3.51
N HIS A 425 10.98 3.02 2.59
CA HIS A 425 10.08 3.66 1.64
C HIS A 425 8.70 3.03 1.85
N TYR A 426 7.88 3.66 2.71
CA TYR A 426 6.51 3.21 2.98
C TYR A 426 5.47 4.03 2.22
N ALA A 427 5.75 5.31 1.99
CA ALA A 427 4.92 6.15 1.12
C ALA A 427 4.96 5.62 -0.32
N SER A 428 3.80 5.54 -0.96
CA SER A 428 3.71 5.20 -2.37
C SER A 428 4.19 6.36 -3.24
N PRO A 429 4.85 6.10 -4.36
CA PRO A 429 5.16 7.16 -5.32
C PRO A 429 3.89 7.73 -5.96
N LEU A 430 4.00 8.93 -6.52
CA LEU A 430 2.93 9.66 -7.22
C LEU A 430 3.42 10.15 -8.58
N ILE A 431 2.49 10.28 -9.54
CA ILE A 431 2.72 10.94 -10.82
C ILE A 431 1.99 12.28 -10.84
N ALA A 432 2.70 13.36 -11.21
CA ALA A 432 2.11 14.66 -11.47
C ALA A 432 2.99 15.47 -12.42
N GLY A 433 2.39 16.18 -13.38
CA GLY A 433 3.09 17.10 -14.27
C GLY A 433 4.26 16.47 -15.04
N GLY A 434 4.15 15.21 -15.44
CA GLY A 434 5.22 14.49 -16.15
C GLY A 434 6.39 14.03 -15.26
N ASN A 435 6.21 14.00 -13.92
CA ASN A 435 7.24 13.61 -12.98
C ASN A 435 6.73 12.57 -11.97
N ILE A 436 7.68 11.80 -11.41
CA ILE A 436 7.46 10.87 -10.29
C ILE A 436 7.95 11.53 -9.00
N TYR A 437 7.10 11.58 -7.97
CA TYR A 437 7.43 12.04 -6.63
C TYR A 437 7.57 10.83 -5.71
N SER A 438 8.77 10.56 -5.21
CA SER A 438 9.08 9.40 -4.36
C SER A 438 9.56 9.86 -2.99
N SER A 439 8.82 9.51 -1.94
CA SER A 439 9.11 9.89 -0.56
C SER A 439 9.84 8.77 0.19
N ALA A 440 10.86 9.12 0.94
CA ALA A 440 11.63 8.23 1.81
C ALA A 440 11.39 8.56 3.30
N GLY A 441 11.57 7.56 4.15
CA GLY A 441 11.32 7.69 5.59
C GLY A 441 12.28 8.63 6.32
N ASP A 442 13.43 8.96 5.73
CA ASP A 442 14.36 9.97 6.22
C ASP A 442 13.91 11.42 5.92
N GLY A 443 12.76 11.59 5.24
CA GLY A 443 12.20 12.89 4.90
C GLY A 443 12.59 13.42 3.53
N LEU A 444 13.36 12.67 2.73
CA LEU A 444 13.71 13.08 1.38
C LEU A 444 12.56 12.74 0.41
N ILE A 445 12.13 13.75 -0.36
CA ILE A 445 11.22 13.56 -1.50
C ILE A 445 11.97 13.85 -2.78
N SER A 446 12.24 12.80 -3.54
CA SER A 446 12.92 12.90 -4.84
C SER A 446 11.87 13.09 -5.94
N VAL A 447 12.17 14.01 -6.86
CA VAL A 447 11.38 14.24 -8.07
C VAL A 447 12.20 13.72 -9.25
N LEU A 448 11.63 12.76 -9.97
CA LEU A 448 12.28 12.13 -11.12
C LEU A 448 11.44 12.38 -12.38
N GLN A 449 12.10 12.49 -13.51
CA GLN A 449 11.45 12.58 -14.80
C GLN A 449 10.68 11.28 -15.09
N LEU A 450 9.45 11.41 -15.58
CA LEU A 450 8.64 10.29 -16.06
C LEU A 450 9.14 9.81 -17.42
N GLY A 451 9.00 8.52 -17.72
CA GLY A 451 9.36 7.93 -19.02
C GLY A 451 10.60 7.05 -18.97
N GLU A 452 11.34 6.97 -20.07
CA GLU A 452 12.42 6.00 -20.29
C GLU A 452 13.77 6.41 -19.66
N ASP A 453 13.97 7.72 -19.44
CA ASP A 453 15.21 8.28 -18.87
C ASP A 453 14.93 8.92 -17.49
N PRO A 454 15.25 8.22 -16.40
CA PRO A 454 14.88 8.63 -15.05
C PRO A 454 15.85 9.66 -14.45
N GLU A 455 15.92 10.85 -14.98
CA GLU A 455 16.71 11.92 -14.38
C GLU A 455 16.12 12.35 -13.02
N ILE A 456 16.97 12.49 -12.00
CA ILE A 456 16.57 13.07 -10.71
C ILE A 456 16.62 14.60 -10.85
N LEU A 457 15.47 15.23 -10.97
CA LEU A 457 15.32 16.68 -11.14
C LEU A 457 15.53 17.45 -9.84
N ALA A 458 15.09 16.87 -8.71
CA ALA A 458 15.25 17.50 -7.39
C ALA A 458 15.29 16.48 -6.26
N LYS A 459 15.88 16.90 -5.12
CA LYS A 459 15.90 16.19 -3.84
C LYS A 459 15.46 17.17 -2.76
N ASN A 460 14.22 17.02 -2.31
CA ASN A 460 13.54 17.91 -1.39
C ASN A 460 13.58 17.32 0.03
N ASP A 461 14.33 17.94 0.92
CA ASP A 461 14.51 17.47 2.29
C ASP A 461 13.52 18.17 3.23
N MET A 462 12.54 17.41 3.74
CA MET A 462 11.51 17.90 4.65
C MET A 462 12.01 18.14 6.08
N LYS A 463 13.23 17.74 6.43
CA LYS A 463 13.84 17.81 7.78
C LYS A 463 13.05 17.06 8.86
N ASP A 464 12.11 16.19 8.44
CA ASP A 464 11.27 15.38 9.31
C ASP A 464 10.78 14.16 8.52
N GLY A 465 10.64 12.99 9.13
CA GLY A 465 10.33 11.74 8.46
C GLY A 465 9.00 11.76 7.71
N VAL A 466 8.95 11.14 6.51
CA VAL A 466 7.76 11.03 5.67
C VAL A 466 7.39 9.57 5.46
N TYR A 467 6.29 9.12 6.10
CA TYR A 467 5.74 7.77 5.93
C TYR A 467 4.39 7.79 5.20
N ALA A 468 3.69 8.90 5.26
CA ALA A 468 2.42 9.10 4.56
C ALA A 468 2.68 9.40 3.07
N THR A 469 1.87 8.81 2.20
CA THR A 469 1.84 9.20 0.78
C THR A 469 1.30 10.63 0.66
N PRO A 470 2.01 11.56 -0.01
CA PRO A 470 1.50 12.92 -0.21
C PRO A 470 0.19 12.94 -1.01
N ALA A 471 -0.49 14.08 -1.03
CA ALA A 471 -1.60 14.37 -1.92
C ALA A 471 -1.25 15.55 -2.83
N ILE A 472 -1.75 15.53 -4.07
CA ILE A 472 -1.50 16.61 -5.02
C ILE A 472 -2.84 17.07 -5.59
N VAL A 473 -3.15 18.36 -5.44
CA VAL A 473 -4.40 18.94 -5.91
C VAL A 473 -4.13 20.37 -6.37
N ASP A 474 -4.54 20.70 -7.58
CA ASP A 474 -4.46 22.05 -8.16
C ASP A 474 -3.07 22.68 -8.01
N GLY A 475 -2.03 21.93 -8.40
CA GLY A 475 -0.63 22.38 -8.35
C GLY A 475 -0.04 22.53 -6.96
N THR A 476 -0.73 22.07 -5.93
CA THR A 476 -0.23 22.05 -4.55
C THR A 476 0.05 20.63 -4.10
N ILE A 477 1.25 20.37 -3.59
CA ILE A 477 1.58 19.12 -2.93
C ILE A 477 1.45 19.28 -1.40
N TYR A 478 0.67 18.39 -0.80
CA TYR A 478 0.45 18.32 0.64
C TYR A 478 1.24 17.16 1.21
N VAL A 479 2.23 17.48 2.04
CA VAL A 479 3.16 16.50 2.62
C VAL A 479 2.91 16.39 4.12
N ARG A 480 2.54 15.20 4.58
CA ARG A 480 2.50 14.90 6.00
C ARG A 480 3.83 14.31 6.45
N THR A 481 4.49 15.00 7.37
CA THR A 481 5.65 14.53 8.11
C THR A 481 5.23 13.93 9.47
N HIS A 482 6.17 13.46 10.27
CA HIS A 482 5.86 12.96 11.63
C HIS A 482 5.20 14.01 12.51
N SER A 483 5.62 15.28 12.38
CA SER A 483 5.21 16.36 13.31
C SER A 483 4.29 17.41 12.70
N ALA A 484 4.06 17.41 11.37
CA ALA A 484 3.31 18.47 10.70
C ALA A 484 2.66 18.03 9.37
N LEU A 485 1.73 18.87 8.90
CA LEU A 485 1.28 18.90 7.52
C LEU A 485 1.82 20.18 6.86
N HIS A 486 2.36 20.05 5.67
CA HIS A 486 2.89 21.13 4.86
C HIS A 486 2.14 21.24 3.54
N ALA A 487 2.04 22.45 2.98
CA ALA A 487 1.57 22.70 1.62
C ALA A 487 2.64 23.46 0.85
N PHE A 488 2.96 22.96 -0.34
CA PHE A 488 3.92 23.60 -1.24
C PHE A 488 3.30 23.84 -2.62
N ARG A 489 3.52 25.01 -3.16
CA ARG A 489 3.02 25.43 -4.49
C ARG A 489 3.99 26.41 -5.12
N GLU A 490 4.11 26.37 -6.46
CA GLU A 490 4.82 27.43 -7.18
C GLU A 490 4.15 28.78 -6.92
N PRO A 491 4.93 29.83 -6.71
CA PRO A 491 4.43 31.20 -6.50
C PRO A 491 3.49 31.72 -7.59
#